data_a080e59d496748ea879a3e98ce813ebe
#
_entry.id   a080e59d496748ea879a3e98ce813ebe
#
_cell.length_a   1.000
_cell.length_b   1.000
_cell.length_c   1.000
_cell.angle_alpha   90.00
_cell.angle_beta   90.00
_cell.angle_gamma   90.00
#
_symmetry.space_group_name_H-M   'P 1'
#
loop_
_entity.id
_entity.type
_entity.pdbx_description
1 polymer ?
#
loop_
_entity_poly.entity_id
_entity_poly.type
_entity_poly.pdbx_seq_one_letter_code
_entity_poly.pdbx_strand_id
1 'polypeptide(L)'
;MQLGIIGLGRMGGNIARRLMRAGHRTVVHDRNREAIDGLESEGAQGAHDLGALVQKLKAPRAVWVMLPAGEPTEQTIAQLAELLEPGDAIIDGGNTFYKDDVRRAAELAKRGLHYLDVGTSGGVWGLDRGYCMMIGGEKDVFERLEPLFKALAPGVGDIPRTHGRSGEHQRAEHGYIHAGPPGAGHYVKMVHNGIEYGLMQAYAEGFDLLRSKGGNELPEDQRFDLNVAEIAEVWRRGSVVTSWLLDLTADALVADPQLSQFSGSVSDSGEGRWTIDAAVEQAVPVPVLSSALFARFRSRQQQGTYGDKILSAMRLGFGGHVEKKGE
;
A
#
# COMPACT_ATOMS: atom_id res chain seq x y z
N MET A 1 -19.07 5.36 14.12
CA MET A 1 -19.26 3.91 13.91
C MET A 1 -18.30 3.13 14.81
N GLN A 2 -18.38 1.80 14.81
CA GLN A 2 -17.45 0.91 15.50
C GLN A 2 -16.82 -0.04 14.49
N LEU A 3 -15.51 -0.33 14.63
CA LEU A 3 -14.76 -1.23 13.76
C LEU A 3 -13.82 -2.11 14.58
N GLY A 4 -13.83 -3.42 14.31
CA GLY A 4 -12.79 -4.34 14.77
C GLY A 4 -11.56 -4.23 13.87
N ILE A 5 -10.35 -4.24 14.42
CA ILE A 5 -9.11 -4.20 13.64
C ILE A 5 -8.18 -5.28 14.13
N ILE A 6 -7.72 -6.13 13.21
CA ILE A 6 -6.82 -7.24 13.46
C ILE A 6 -5.52 -7.01 12.72
N GLY A 7 -4.39 -7.10 13.43
CA GLY A 7 -3.07 -6.80 12.90
C GLY A 7 -2.72 -5.32 13.12
N LEU A 8 -1.99 -5.04 14.21
CA LEU A 8 -1.67 -3.69 14.69
C LEU A 8 -0.25 -3.26 14.35
N GLY A 9 0.30 -3.81 13.28
CA GLY A 9 1.54 -3.29 12.69
C GLY A 9 1.40 -1.82 12.28
N ARG A 10 2.42 -1.28 11.61
CA ARG A 10 2.43 0.16 11.23
C ARG A 10 1.14 0.61 10.53
N MET A 11 0.63 -0.17 9.58
CA MET A 11 -0.60 0.20 8.85
C MET A 11 -1.85 0.08 9.73
N GLY A 12 -2.09 -1.08 10.33
CA GLY A 12 -3.31 -1.32 11.12
C GLY A 12 -3.40 -0.43 12.36
N GLY A 13 -2.28 -0.22 13.06
CA GLY A 13 -2.22 0.73 14.18
C GLY A 13 -2.54 2.16 13.74
N ASN A 14 -2.01 2.61 12.60
CA ASN A 14 -2.30 3.94 12.06
C ASN A 14 -3.75 4.09 11.57
N ILE A 15 -4.34 3.03 11.00
CA ILE A 15 -5.78 2.99 10.66
C ILE A 15 -6.62 3.16 11.92
N ALA A 16 -6.31 2.42 13.01
CA ALA A 16 -7.00 2.57 14.29
C ALA A 16 -6.93 4.00 14.82
N ARG A 17 -5.74 4.59 14.86
CA ARG A 17 -5.52 5.98 15.31
C ARG A 17 -6.30 6.99 14.48
N ARG A 18 -6.24 6.86 13.15
CA ARG A 18 -6.93 7.79 12.25
C ARG A 18 -8.45 7.73 12.43
N LEU A 19 -9.01 6.53 12.59
CA LEU A 19 -10.43 6.34 12.88
C LEU A 19 -10.83 6.93 14.24
N MET A 20 -10.02 6.73 15.27
CA MET A 20 -10.26 7.34 16.60
C MET A 20 -10.21 8.87 16.55
N ARG A 21 -9.25 9.45 15.81
CA ARG A 21 -9.18 10.92 15.57
C ARG A 21 -10.43 11.45 14.88
N ALA A 22 -11.08 10.65 14.03
CA ALA A 22 -12.34 10.97 13.36
C ALA A 22 -13.60 10.66 14.22
N GLY A 23 -13.44 10.27 15.48
CA GLY A 23 -14.54 10.00 16.41
C GLY A 23 -15.18 8.61 16.26
N HIS A 24 -14.57 7.69 15.53
CA HIS A 24 -15.01 6.30 15.48
C HIS A 24 -14.43 5.50 16.67
N ARG A 25 -15.13 4.42 17.04
CA ARG A 25 -14.67 3.50 18.09
C ARG A 25 -13.97 2.32 17.45
N THR A 26 -12.82 1.93 18.00
CA THR A 26 -12.06 0.78 17.51
C THR A 26 -11.95 -0.29 18.58
N VAL A 27 -12.12 -1.56 18.18
CA VAL A 27 -11.79 -2.74 18.97
C VAL A 27 -10.58 -3.37 18.30
N VAL A 28 -9.46 -3.52 18.99
CA VAL A 28 -8.17 -3.87 18.38
C VAL A 28 -7.63 -5.19 18.90
N HIS A 29 -7.05 -5.99 17.99
CA HIS A 29 -6.43 -7.27 18.30
C HIS A 29 -5.14 -7.46 17.52
N ASP A 30 -4.14 -7.99 18.19
CA ASP A 30 -2.87 -8.45 17.61
C ASP A 30 -2.33 -9.64 18.42
N ARG A 31 -1.44 -10.42 17.84
CA ARG A 31 -0.67 -11.43 18.56
C ARG A 31 0.33 -10.80 19.55
N ASN A 32 0.84 -9.62 19.22
CA ASN A 32 1.69 -8.82 20.09
C ASN A 32 0.83 -8.02 21.08
N ARG A 33 0.88 -8.39 22.35
CA ARG A 33 0.13 -7.77 23.43
C ARG A 33 0.52 -6.29 23.64
N GLU A 34 1.78 -5.96 23.48
CA GLU A 34 2.26 -4.57 23.63
C GLU A 34 1.61 -3.63 22.59
N ALA A 35 1.31 -4.14 21.38
CA ALA A 35 0.61 -3.36 20.36
C ALA A 35 -0.85 -3.08 20.75
N ILE A 36 -1.51 -4.03 21.42
CA ILE A 36 -2.86 -3.85 21.95
C ILE A 36 -2.83 -2.81 23.08
N ASP A 37 -1.98 -3.01 24.09
CA ASP A 37 -1.85 -2.17 25.26
C ASP A 37 -1.51 -0.70 24.87
N GLY A 38 -0.65 -0.55 23.86
CA GLY A 38 -0.31 0.75 23.29
C GLY A 38 -1.53 1.49 22.75
N LEU A 39 -2.35 0.85 21.95
CA LEU A 39 -3.56 1.46 21.39
C LEU A 39 -4.68 1.62 22.42
N GLU A 40 -4.75 0.76 23.45
CA GLU A 40 -5.67 0.96 24.58
C GLU A 40 -5.33 2.24 25.34
N SER A 41 -4.05 2.53 25.58
CA SER A 41 -3.62 3.77 26.21
C SER A 41 -3.98 5.02 25.41
N GLU A 42 -4.19 4.86 24.08
CA GLU A 42 -4.61 5.91 23.16
C GLU A 42 -6.15 6.00 22.99
N GLY A 43 -6.92 5.09 23.62
CA GLY A 43 -8.39 5.12 23.63
C GLY A 43 -9.09 4.04 22.79
N ALA A 44 -8.37 3.09 22.24
CA ALA A 44 -8.98 1.90 21.63
C ALA A 44 -9.48 0.93 22.71
N GLN A 45 -10.36 0.00 22.34
CA GLN A 45 -10.74 -1.12 23.18
C GLN A 45 -9.96 -2.37 22.78
N GLY A 46 -9.07 -2.87 23.62
CA GLY A 46 -8.27 -4.06 23.34
C GLY A 46 -9.10 -5.35 23.42
N ALA A 47 -8.67 -6.34 22.64
CA ALA A 47 -9.20 -7.71 22.69
C ALA A 47 -8.03 -8.69 22.59
N HIS A 48 -7.98 -9.69 23.49
CA HIS A 48 -6.86 -10.63 23.56
C HIS A 48 -7.02 -11.87 22.67
N ASP A 49 -8.21 -12.07 22.12
CA ASP A 49 -8.52 -13.08 21.11
C ASP A 49 -9.64 -12.62 20.19
N LEU A 50 -9.89 -13.36 19.10
CA LEU A 50 -10.89 -13.01 18.10
C LEU A 50 -12.34 -13.10 18.66
N GLY A 51 -12.60 -14.04 19.56
CA GLY A 51 -13.92 -14.14 20.22
C GLY A 51 -14.23 -12.92 21.06
N ALA A 52 -13.27 -12.45 21.87
CA ALA A 52 -13.37 -11.25 22.66
C ALA A 52 -13.54 -9.99 21.78
N LEU A 53 -12.85 -9.94 20.62
CA LEU A 53 -13.02 -8.84 19.65
C LEU A 53 -14.46 -8.80 19.12
N VAL A 54 -14.98 -9.93 18.66
CA VAL A 54 -16.35 -10.03 18.09
C VAL A 54 -17.40 -9.69 19.14
N GLN A 55 -17.26 -10.18 20.39
CA GLN A 55 -18.19 -9.89 21.49
C GLN A 55 -18.25 -8.40 21.86
N LYS A 56 -17.15 -7.66 21.69
CA LYS A 56 -17.09 -6.21 21.97
C LYS A 56 -17.69 -5.36 20.85
N LEU A 57 -17.98 -5.94 19.68
CA LEU A 57 -18.57 -5.26 18.54
C LEU A 57 -20.10 -5.38 18.55
N LYS A 58 -20.78 -4.32 18.08
CA LYS A 58 -22.23 -4.29 17.90
C LYS A 58 -22.60 -4.70 16.48
N ALA A 59 -23.59 -5.60 16.36
CA ALA A 59 -24.12 -6.00 15.06
C ALA A 59 -24.88 -4.85 14.34
N PRO A 60 -24.86 -4.77 13.01
CA PRO A 60 -24.03 -5.58 12.13
C PRO A 60 -22.55 -5.18 12.27
N ARG A 61 -21.72 -6.17 12.58
CA ARG A 61 -20.30 -5.97 12.88
C ARG A 61 -19.49 -5.73 11.60
N ALA A 62 -18.38 -5.01 11.72
CA ALA A 62 -17.37 -4.91 10.68
C ALA A 62 -15.99 -5.17 11.29
N VAL A 63 -15.18 -6.01 10.66
CA VAL A 63 -13.84 -6.38 11.11
C VAL A 63 -12.85 -6.17 9.98
N TRP A 64 -11.86 -5.31 10.20
CA TRP A 64 -10.75 -5.03 9.29
C TRP A 64 -9.57 -5.93 9.61
N VAL A 65 -9.13 -6.71 8.63
CA VAL A 65 -7.96 -7.58 8.71
C VAL A 65 -6.80 -6.90 7.99
N MET A 66 -5.71 -6.63 8.71
CA MET A 66 -4.50 -5.99 8.19
C MET A 66 -3.29 -6.89 8.46
N LEU A 67 -3.27 -8.04 7.81
CA LEU A 67 -2.28 -9.09 7.99
C LEU A 67 -1.47 -9.33 6.70
N PRO A 68 -0.29 -9.98 6.80
CA PRO A 68 0.42 -10.45 5.62
C PRO A 68 -0.46 -11.37 4.77
N ALA A 69 -0.38 -11.21 3.44
CA ALA A 69 -1.09 -12.06 2.49
C ALA A 69 -0.74 -13.55 2.68
N GLY A 70 -1.64 -14.42 2.26
CA GLY A 70 -1.51 -15.86 2.35
C GLY A 70 -2.08 -16.44 3.63
N GLU A 71 -1.40 -17.41 4.22
CA GLU A 71 -1.92 -18.25 5.31
C GLU A 71 -2.38 -17.45 6.56
N PRO A 72 -1.67 -16.42 7.04
CA PRO A 72 -2.15 -15.64 8.21
C PRO A 72 -3.52 -14.98 7.98
N THR A 73 -3.73 -14.41 6.81
CA THR A 73 -5.01 -13.81 6.43
C THR A 73 -6.08 -14.87 6.25
N GLU A 74 -5.78 -15.97 5.57
CA GLU A 74 -6.70 -17.09 5.34
C GLU A 74 -7.22 -17.70 6.65
N GLN A 75 -6.31 -18.03 7.56
CA GLN A 75 -6.67 -18.61 8.87
C GLN A 75 -7.52 -17.65 9.72
N THR A 76 -7.18 -16.36 9.69
CA THR A 76 -7.92 -15.35 10.46
C THR A 76 -9.34 -15.17 9.91
N ILE A 77 -9.50 -15.09 8.59
CA ILE A 77 -10.82 -14.99 7.94
C ILE A 77 -11.67 -16.23 8.22
N ALA A 78 -11.08 -17.43 8.15
CA ALA A 78 -11.79 -18.66 8.47
C ALA A 78 -12.27 -18.68 9.93
N GLN A 79 -11.44 -18.27 10.89
CA GLN A 79 -11.83 -18.19 12.30
C GLN A 79 -12.91 -17.11 12.53
N LEU A 80 -12.83 -15.96 11.89
CA LEU A 80 -13.87 -14.93 11.95
C LEU A 80 -15.19 -15.43 11.40
N ALA A 81 -15.18 -16.22 10.33
CA ALA A 81 -16.37 -16.79 9.74
C ALA A 81 -17.14 -17.73 10.70
N GLU A 82 -16.46 -18.35 11.68
CA GLU A 82 -17.10 -19.15 12.72
C GLU A 82 -17.66 -18.32 13.88
N LEU A 83 -17.22 -17.08 14.05
CA LEU A 83 -17.57 -16.19 15.16
C LEU A 83 -18.60 -15.13 14.80
N LEU A 84 -18.65 -14.74 13.52
CA LEU A 84 -19.53 -13.71 13.01
C LEU A 84 -20.90 -14.27 12.62
N GLU A 85 -21.89 -13.38 12.57
CA GLU A 85 -23.27 -13.71 12.27
C GLU A 85 -23.70 -13.13 10.90
N PRO A 86 -24.77 -13.68 10.27
CA PRO A 86 -25.30 -13.13 9.02
C PRO A 86 -25.53 -11.61 9.09
N GLY A 87 -25.05 -10.88 8.07
CA GLY A 87 -25.09 -9.43 8.00
C GLY A 87 -23.80 -8.73 8.47
N ASP A 88 -22.91 -9.45 9.17
CA ASP A 88 -21.59 -8.93 9.54
C ASP A 88 -20.66 -8.88 8.31
N ALA A 89 -19.63 -8.04 8.38
CA ALA A 89 -18.68 -7.83 7.28
C ALA A 89 -17.22 -8.05 7.69
N ILE A 90 -16.47 -8.73 6.85
CA ILE A 90 -15.02 -8.83 6.92
C ILE A 90 -14.43 -7.92 5.84
N ILE A 91 -13.44 -7.11 6.21
CA ILE A 91 -12.72 -6.21 5.32
C ILE A 91 -11.26 -6.68 5.29
N ASP A 92 -10.79 -7.16 4.14
CA ASP A 92 -9.37 -7.44 3.92
C ASP A 92 -8.69 -6.18 3.40
N GLY A 93 -7.84 -5.57 4.21
CA GLY A 93 -7.06 -4.37 3.86
C GLY A 93 -5.59 -4.66 3.63
N GLY A 94 -5.19 -5.93 3.62
CA GLY A 94 -3.82 -6.37 3.31
C GLY A 94 -3.48 -6.25 1.82
N ASN A 95 -2.32 -6.76 1.44
CA ASN A 95 -1.96 -6.90 0.03
C ASN A 95 -2.31 -8.31 -0.44
N THR A 96 -3.58 -8.57 -0.66
CA THR A 96 -4.08 -9.90 -1.02
C THR A 96 -4.16 -10.07 -2.55
N PHE A 97 -4.00 -11.30 -3.02
CA PHE A 97 -4.23 -11.65 -4.42
C PHE A 97 -5.73 -11.65 -4.73
N TYR A 98 -6.17 -10.83 -5.67
CA TYR A 98 -7.57 -10.58 -5.94
C TYR A 98 -8.42 -11.84 -6.23
N LYS A 99 -7.83 -12.94 -6.74
CA LYS A 99 -8.54 -14.21 -6.97
C LYS A 99 -8.90 -14.90 -5.66
N ASP A 100 -8.10 -14.73 -4.60
CA ASP A 100 -8.42 -15.21 -3.27
C ASP A 100 -9.62 -14.45 -2.68
N ASP A 101 -9.72 -13.15 -2.96
CA ASP A 101 -10.87 -12.34 -2.51
C ASP A 101 -12.17 -12.83 -3.15
N VAL A 102 -12.15 -13.09 -4.46
CA VAL A 102 -13.32 -13.64 -5.18
C VAL A 102 -13.76 -14.97 -4.57
N ARG A 103 -12.81 -15.87 -4.27
CA ARG A 103 -13.10 -17.16 -3.64
C ARG A 103 -13.67 -16.99 -2.23
N ARG A 104 -12.99 -16.19 -1.39
CA ARG A 104 -13.42 -15.94 0.00
C ARG A 104 -14.80 -15.31 0.08
N ALA A 105 -15.06 -14.31 -0.76
CA ALA A 105 -16.39 -13.68 -0.83
C ALA A 105 -17.49 -14.69 -1.15
N ALA A 106 -17.26 -15.58 -2.13
CA ALA A 106 -18.23 -16.61 -2.50
C ALA A 106 -18.46 -17.66 -1.38
N GLU A 107 -17.43 -17.97 -0.59
CA GLU A 107 -17.53 -18.88 0.56
C GLU A 107 -18.28 -18.23 1.73
N LEU A 108 -17.94 -16.99 2.06
CA LEU A 108 -18.57 -16.24 3.16
C LEU A 108 -20.02 -15.90 2.89
N ALA A 109 -20.38 -15.62 1.64
CA ALA A 109 -21.77 -15.36 1.23
C ALA A 109 -22.72 -16.55 1.53
N LYS A 110 -22.23 -17.81 1.49
CA LYS A 110 -23.00 -19.00 1.87
C LYS A 110 -23.41 -19.00 3.34
N ARG A 111 -22.72 -18.22 4.15
CA ARG A 111 -23.00 -18.02 5.59
C ARG A 111 -23.72 -16.70 5.89
N GLY A 112 -24.08 -15.94 4.86
CA GLY A 112 -24.69 -14.63 4.98
C GLY A 112 -23.72 -13.54 5.46
N LEU A 113 -22.41 -13.79 5.36
CA LEU A 113 -21.36 -12.82 5.70
C LEU A 113 -20.95 -12.04 4.47
N HIS A 114 -20.65 -10.77 4.66
CA HIS A 114 -20.17 -9.89 3.61
C HIS A 114 -18.64 -9.81 3.59
N TYR A 115 -18.07 -9.64 2.41
CA TYR A 115 -16.62 -9.49 2.23
C TYR A 115 -16.30 -8.27 1.36
N LEU A 116 -15.37 -7.43 1.84
CA LEU A 116 -14.82 -6.33 1.09
C LEU A 116 -13.29 -6.48 1.04
N ASP A 117 -12.73 -6.24 -0.12
CA ASP A 117 -11.29 -6.12 -0.34
C ASP A 117 -10.93 -4.65 -0.51
N VAL A 118 -9.92 -4.19 0.22
CA VAL A 118 -9.53 -2.77 0.23
C VAL A 118 -8.06 -2.64 -0.12
N GLY A 119 -7.79 -2.34 -1.37
CA GLY A 119 -6.47 -1.93 -1.82
C GLY A 119 -6.11 -0.57 -1.22
N THR A 120 -5.20 -0.57 -0.25
CA THR A 120 -4.80 0.61 0.51
C THR A 120 -3.43 1.12 0.05
N SER A 121 -3.35 2.38 -0.37
CA SER A 121 -2.11 3.07 -0.73
C SER A 121 -1.88 4.28 0.18
N GLY A 122 -0.64 4.51 0.60
CA GLY A 122 -0.26 5.57 1.54
C GLY A 122 0.83 5.13 2.52
N GLY A 123 1.06 3.84 2.65
CA GLY A 123 2.13 3.25 3.44
C GLY A 123 2.16 3.74 4.89
N VAL A 124 3.36 3.98 5.39
CA VAL A 124 3.58 4.45 6.78
C VAL A 124 3.11 5.89 7.01
N TRP A 125 2.90 6.67 5.96
CA TRP A 125 2.47 8.07 6.01
C TRP A 125 0.95 8.26 6.10
N GLY A 126 0.19 7.17 5.99
CA GLY A 126 -1.27 7.23 5.95
C GLY A 126 -1.93 7.79 7.21
N LEU A 127 -1.25 7.78 8.37
CA LEU A 127 -1.77 8.41 9.59
C LEU A 127 -2.03 9.90 9.40
N ASP A 128 -1.10 10.61 8.77
CA ASP A 128 -1.17 12.06 8.60
C ASP A 128 -1.75 12.44 7.23
N ARG A 129 -1.32 11.77 6.16
CA ARG A 129 -1.74 12.08 4.78
C ARG A 129 -3.07 11.45 4.38
N GLY A 130 -3.56 10.45 5.11
CA GLY A 130 -4.67 9.61 4.69
C GLY A 130 -4.28 8.50 3.72
N TYR A 131 -5.24 7.63 3.43
CA TYR A 131 -5.07 6.46 2.56
C TYR A 131 -5.89 6.60 1.30
N CYS A 132 -5.25 6.47 0.13
CA CYS A 132 -5.97 6.25 -1.12
C CYS A 132 -6.48 4.81 -1.14
N MET A 133 -7.80 4.63 -1.35
CA MET A 133 -8.43 3.31 -1.22
C MET A 133 -9.26 2.94 -2.44
N MET A 134 -9.04 1.73 -2.94
CA MET A 134 -9.83 1.07 -3.97
C MET A 134 -10.58 -0.10 -3.32
N ILE A 135 -11.90 -0.03 -3.26
CA ILE A 135 -12.72 -0.94 -2.47
C ILE A 135 -13.55 -1.82 -3.40
N GLY A 136 -13.38 -3.15 -3.29
CA GLY A 136 -14.23 -4.15 -3.90
C GLY A 136 -15.22 -4.72 -2.90
N GLY A 137 -16.38 -5.16 -3.38
CA GLY A 137 -17.42 -5.76 -2.53
C GLY A 137 -18.82 -5.35 -2.94
N GLU A 138 -19.81 -5.80 -2.18
CA GLU A 138 -21.23 -5.43 -2.39
C GLU A 138 -21.43 -3.93 -2.15
N LYS A 139 -22.13 -3.29 -3.08
CA LYS A 139 -22.30 -1.83 -3.07
C LYS A 139 -23.01 -1.29 -1.84
N ASP A 140 -24.05 -1.95 -1.38
CA ASP A 140 -24.83 -1.57 -0.19
C ASP A 140 -24.01 -1.72 1.10
N VAL A 141 -23.15 -2.74 1.18
CA VAL A 141 -22.20 -2.92 2.29
C VAL A 141 -21.12 -1.84 2.27
N PHE A 142 -20.59 -1.52 1.08
CA PHE A 142 -19.68 -0.40 0.90
C PHE A 142 -20.32 0.91 1.38
N GLU A 143 -21.57 1.22 0.96
CA GLU A 143 -22.28 2.44 1.35
C GLU A 143 -22.55 2.49 2.86
N ARG A 144 -22.87 1.36 3.48
CA ARG A 144 -23.01 1.24 4.94
C ARG A 144 -21.72 1.61 5.68
N LEU A 145 -20.57 1.18 5.14
CA LEU A 145 -19.25 1.37 5.76
C LEU A 145 -18.52 2.64 5.27
N GLU A 146 -19.09 3.37 4.33
CA GLU A 146 -18.51 4.57 3.73
C GLU A 146 -18.00 5.61 4.74
N PRO A 147 -18.66 5.87 5.88
CA PRO A 147 -18.12 6.81 6.87
C PRO A 147 -16.73 6.43 7.39
N LEU A 148 -16.38 5.13 7.44
CA LEU A 148 -15.04 4.66 7.82
C LEU A 148 -14.04 4.96 6.70
N PHE A 149 -14.38 4.67 5.45
CA PHE A 149 -13.50 4.95 4.30
C PHE A 149 -13.25 6.44 4.13
N LYS A 150 -14.30 7.25 4.30
CA LYS A 150 -14.18 8.72 4.27
C LYS A 150 -13.24 9.25 5.36
N ALA A 151 -13.31 8.69 6.57
CA ALA A 151 -12.42 9.08 7.68
C ALA A 151 -10.95 8.67 7.43
N LEU A 152 -10.73 7.55 6.75
CA LEU A 152 -9.39 7.07 6.39
C LEU A 152 -8.79 7.80 5.19
N ALA A 153 -9.60 8.31 4.28
CA ALA A 153 -9.15 8.95 3.04
C ALA A 153 -8.42 10.28 3.29
N PRO A 154 -7.60 10.75 2.31
CA PRO A 154 -6.91 12.05 2.40
C PRO A 154 -7.86 13.24 2.45
N GLY A 155 -9.05 13.12 1.86
CA GLY A 155 -9.89 14.27 1.55
C GLY A 155 -9.48 14.96 0.25
N VAL A 156 -10.10 16.08 -0.05
CA VAL A 156 -9.84 16.85 -1.30
C VAL A 156 -8.42 17.43 -1.31
N GLY A 157 -7.93 17.89 -0.17
CA GLY A 157 -6.60 18.52 -0.06
C GLY A 157 -6.43 19.72 -1.00
N ASP A 158 -5.17 19.99 -1.36
CA ASP A 158 -4.77 21.11 -2.21
C ASP A 158 -4.57 20.70 -3.69
N ILE A 159 -4.95 19.47 -4.06
CA ILE A 159 -4.80 19.00 -5.45
C ILE A 159 -5.83 19.70 -6.34
N PRO A 160 -5.39 20.39 -7.40
CA PRO A 160 -6.30 21.04 -8.34
C PRO A 160 -7.31 20.06 -8.92
N ARG A 161 -8.56 20.48 -9.02
CA ARG A 161 -9.61 19.64 -9.59
C ARG A 161 -9.32 19.33 -11.05
N THR A 162 -9.49 18.06 -11.43
CA THR A 162 -9.33 17.63 -12.83
C THR A 162 -10.26 18.44 -13.74
N HIS A 163 -9.72 18.93 -14.85
CA HIS A 163 -10.48 19.69 -15.84
C HIS A 163 -11.71 18.88 -16.32
N GLY A 164 -12.86 19.53 -16.38
CA GLY A 164 -14.13 18.90 -16.77
C GLY A 164 -14.94 18.32 -15.61
N ARG A 165 -14.40 18.18 -14.41
CA ARG A 165 -15.18 17.84 -13.21
C ARG A 165 -15.90 19.08 -12.69
N SER A 166 -17.19 18.95 -12.33
CA SER A 166 -18.03 20.04 -11.82
C SER A 166 -18.98 19.53 -10.72
N GLY A 167 -19.70 20.42 -10.06
CA GLY A 167 -20.61 20.10 -8.96
C GLY A 167 -19.90 19.79 -7.65
N GLU A 168 -20.52 19.01 -6.76
CA GLU A 168 -19.92 18.57 -5.50
C GLU A 168 -18.75 17.60 -5.71
N HIS A 169 -17.79 17.57 -4.78
CA HIS A 169 -16.68 16.63 -4.81
C HIS A 169 -17.17 15.19 -4.62
N GLN A 170 -16.76 14.34 -5.54
CA GLN A 170 -17.10 12.93 -5.54
C GLN A 170 -16.12 12.12 -4.68
N ARG A 171 -16.48 10.88 -4.34
CA ARG A 171 -15.64 9.92 -3.57
C ARG A 171 -14.21 9.84 -4.07
N ALA A 172 -14.03 9.75 -5.38
CA ALA A 172 -12.70 9.68 -6.00
C ALA A 172 -11.85 10.92 -5.74
N GLU A 173 -12.47 12.11 -5.65
CA GLU A 173 -11.78 13.37 -5.32
C GLU A 173 -11.41 13.46 -3.83
N HIS A 174 -12.03 12.64 -2.98
CA HIS A 174 -11.64 12.46 -1.59
C HIS A 174 -10.57 11.37 -1.40
N GLY A 175 -10.19 10.64 -2.45
CA GLY A 175 -9.16 9.61 -2.42
C GLY A 175 -9.66 8.20 -2.12
N TYR A 176 -10.95 7.89 -2.33
CA TYR A 176 -11.47 6.53 -2.25
C TYR A 176 -12.56 6.27 -3.29
N ILE A 177 -12.73 5.00 -3.67
CA ILE A 177 -13.72 4.59 -4.67
C ILE A 177 -14.24 3.18 -4.39
N HIS A 178 -15.52 2.94 -4.71
CA HIS A 178 -16.03 1.58 -4.92
C HIS A 178 -15.61 1.14 -6.32
N ALA A 179 -14.66 0.22 -6.39
CA ALA A 179 -14.03 -0.20 -7.65
C ALA A 179 -14.86 -1.27 -8.39
N GLY A 180 -15.73 -1.99 -7.68
CA GLY A 180 -16.54 -3.05 -8.27
C GLY A 180 -16.86 -4.18 -7.30
N PRO A 181 -17.18 -5.39 -7.81
CA PRO A 181 -17.46 -6.56 -6.98
C PRO A 181 -16.22 -7.00 -6.17
N PRO A 182 -16.37 -8.02 -5.27
CA PRO A 182 -15.23 -8.58 -4.54
C PRO A 182 -14.06 -8.94 -5.44
N GLY A 183 -12.85 -8.57 -5.03
CA GLY A 183 -11.60 -8.69 -5.79
C GLY A 183 -11.24 -7.46 -6.62
N ALA A 184 -12.20 -6.57 -6.93
CA ALA A 184 -11.94 -5.40 -7.76
C ALA A 184 -11.01 -4.38 -7.08
N GLY A 185 -11.08 -4.22 -5.77
CA GLY A 185 -10.23 -3.31 -5.01
C GLY A 185 -8.76 -3.73 -5.05
N HIS A 186 -8.47 -4.97 -4.69
CA HIS A 186 -7.11 -5.52 -4.74
C HIS A 186 -6.59 -5.66 -6.17
N TYR A 187 -7.45 -5.96 -7.15
CA TYR A 187 -7.05 -5.95 -8.57
C TYR A 187 -6.54 -4.57 -9.00
N VAL A 188 -7.31 -3.51 -8.72
CA VAL A 188 -6.89 -2.12 -9.04
C VAL A 188 -5.62 -1.75 -8.28
N LYS A 189 -5.52 -2.13 -7.00
CA LYS A 189 -4.31 -1.90 -6.19
C LYS A 189 -3.10 -2.65 -6.74
N MET A 190 -3.26 -3.88 -7.19
CA MET A 190 -2.21 -4.69 -7.81
C MET A 190 -1.65 -4.01 -9.06
N VAL A 191 -2.52 -3.51 -9.94
CA VAL A 191 -2.12 -2.77 -11.15
C VAL A 191 -1.42 -1.45 -10.78
N HIS A 192 -1.94 -0.72 -9.77
CA HIS A 192 -1.27 0.46 -9.22
C HIS A 192 0.17 0.14 -8.81
N ASN A 193 0.40 -0.96 -8.10
CA ASN A 193 1.76 -1.36 -7.69
C ASN A 193 2.63 -1.78 -8.88
N GLY A 194 2.06 -2.38 -9.91
CA GLY A 194 2.77 -2.62 -11.17
C GLY A 194 3.28 -1.32 -11.80
N ILE A 195 2.42 -0.30 -11.89
CA ILE A 195 2.80 1.04 -12.37
C ILE A 195 3.88 1.66 -11.48
N GLU A 196 3.74 1.54 -10.15
CA GLU A 196 4.74 2.01 -9.19
C GLU A 196 6.11 1.40 -9.45
N TYR A 197 6.19 0.09 -9.74
CA TYR A 197 7.45 -0.58 -10.11
C TYR A 197 8.09 0.04 -11.34
N GLY A 198 7.31 0.31 -12.39
CA GLY A 198 7.79 0.95 -13.63
C GLY A 198 8.32 2.36 -13.39
N LEU A 199 7.59 3.19 -12.63
CA LEU A 199 8.00 4.54 -12.27
C LEU A 199 9.29 4.53 -11.44
N MET A 200 9.37 3.69 -10.43
CA MET A 200 10.56 3.54 -9.60
C MET A 200 11.77 3.10 -10.42
N GLN A 201 11.61 2.16 -11.35
CA GLN A 201 12.67 1.69 -12.20
C GLN A 201 13.17 2.80 -13.14
N ALA A 202 12.28 3.61 -13.70
CA ALA A 202 12.66 4.74 -14.55
C ALA A 202 13.50 5.78 -13.78
N TYR A 203 13.13 6.12 -12.53
CA TYR A 203 13.99 6.96 -11.68
C TYR A 203 15.33 6.31 -11.38
N ALA A 204 15.33 5.03 -11.01
CA ALA A 204 16.56 4.29 -10.70
C ALA A 204 17.57 4.34 -11.85
N GLU A 205 17.14 4.05 -13.07
CA GLU A 205 17.95 4.08 -14.29
C GLU A 205 18.42 5.50 -14.62
N GLY A 206 17.52 6.49 -14.51
CA GLY A 206 17.86 7.89 -14.78
C GLY A 206 18.92 8.43 -13.83
N PHE A 207 18.79 8.21 -12.54
CA PHE A 207 19.77 8.67 -11.54
C PHE A 207 21.09 7.89 -11.61
N ASP A 208 21.08 6.62 -11.97
CA ASP A 208 22.29 5.84 -12.21
C ASP A 208 23.05 6.38 -13.45
N LEU A 209 22.31 6.70 -14.52
CA LEU A 209 22.90 7.33 -15.72
C LEU A 209 23.50 8.70 -15.41
N LEU A 210 22.82 9.56 -14.65
CA LEU A 210 23.34 10.87 -14.25
C LEU A 210 24.64 10.74 -13.45
N ARG A 211 24.66 9.84 -12.46
CA ARG A 211 25.85 9.59 -11.64
C ARG A 211 27.02 9.05 -12.46
N SER A 212 26.75 8.13 -13.38
CA SER A 212 27.78 7.52 -14.23
C SER A 212 28.44 8.50 -15.18
N LYS A 213 27.90 9.71 -15.36
CA LYS A 213 28.44 10.74 -16.24
C LYS A 213 29.83 11.27 -15.79
N GLY A 214 30.16 11.12 -14.51
CA GLY A 214 31.48 11.43 -13.96
C GLY A 214 32.52 10.29 -14.07
N GLY A 215 32.14 9.14 -14.63
CA GLY A 215 32.94 7.92 -14.67
C GLY A 215 34.19 8.03 -15.54
N ASN A 216 35.28 7.35 -15.13
CA ASN A 216 36.56 7.36 -15.84
C ASN A 216 36.54 6.65 -17.19
N GLU A 217 35.47 5.95 -17.52
CA GLU A 217 35.24 5.28 -18.80
C GLU A 217 34.93 6.24 -19.95
N LEU A 218 34.56 7.49 -19.62
CA LEU A 218 34.28 8.53 -20.60
C LEU A 218 35.52 9.38 -20.87
N PRO A 219 35.62 10.00 -22.07
CA PRO A 219 36.61 11.03 -22.34
C PRO A 219 36.49 12.18 -21.32
N GLU A 220 37.64 12.77 -20.94
CA GLU A 220 37.71 13.78 -19.87
C GLU A 220 36.80 14.99 -20.14
N ASP A 221 36.79 15.46 -21.40
CA ASP A 221 35.98 16.58 -21.89
C ASP A 221 34.46 16.28 -21.92
N GLN A 222 34.06 15.02 -21.71
CA GLN A 222 32.67 14.57 -21.67
C GLN A 222 32.20 14.17 -20.27
N ARG A 223 33.05 14.28 -19.25
CA ARG A 223 32.69 13.97 -17.86
C ARG A 223 32.04 15.15 -17.19
N PHE A 224 30.95 14.90 -16.47
CA PHE A 224 30.31 15.90 -15.65
C PHE A 224 30.19 15.36 -14.23
N ASP A 225 30.70 16.09 -13.26
CA ASP A 225 30.49 15.82 -11.84
C ASP A 225 29.12 16.41 -11.45
N LEU A 226 28.07 15.62 -11.59
CA LEU A 226 26.69 16.04 -11.40
C LEU A 226 26.26 15.84 -9.95
N ASN A 227 25.77 16.90 -9.31
CA ASN A 227 25.13 16.80 -8.01
C ASN A 227 23.71 16.23 -8.16
N VAL A 228 23.56 14.90 -8.03
CA VAL A 228 22.29 14.21 -8.24
C VAL A 228 21.21 14.59 -7.20
N ALA A 229 21.61 15.00 -5.99
CA ALA A 229 20.68 15.48 -4.97
C ALA A 229 20.03 16.81 -5.39
N GLU A 230 20.83 17.77 -5.88
CA GLU A 230 20.34 19.05 -6.38
C GLU A 230 19.50 18.88 -7.67
N ILE A 231 19.86 17.92 -8.52
CA ILE A 231 19.05 17.59 -9.70
C ILE A 231 17.68 17.03 -9.28
N ALA A 232 17.64 16.12 -8.31
CA ALA A 232 16.38 15.62 -7.78
C ALA A 232 15.52 16.76 -7.18
N GLU A 233 16.14 17.67 -6.41
CA GLU A 233 15.46 18.81 -5.83
C GLU A 233 14.88 19.75 -6.90
N VAL A 234 15.63 20.10 -7.94
CA VAL A 234 15.11 20.99 -9.00
C VAL A 234 13.99 20.33 -9.81
N TRP A 235 14.07 19.01 -10.03
CA TRP A 235 13.02 18.30 -10.78
C TRP A 235 11.72 18.19 -9.99
N ARG A 236 11.77 18.03 -8.67
CA ARG A 236 10.55 18.01 -7.84
C ARG A 236 9.86 19.37 -7.73
N ARG A 237 10.52 20.47 -8.14
CA ARG A 237 10.00 21.85 -8.07
C ARG A 237 9.22 22.30 -9.32
N GLY A 238 8.71 21.39 -10.13
CA GLY A 238 7.82 21.74 -11.24
C GLY A 238 8.19 21.13 -12.59
N SER A 239 9.09 20.15 -12.63
CA SER A 239 9.30 19.38 -13.84
C SER A 239 8.13 18.42 -14.10
N VAL A 240 8.00 17.96 -15.34
CA VAL A 240 6.94 17.00 -15.73
C VAL A 240 7.08 15.64 -15.06
N VAL A 241 8.24 15.31 -14.51
CA VAL A 241 8.51 14.04 -13.77
C VAL A 241 8.28 14.18 -12.26
N THR A 242 7.66 15.25 -11.80
CA THR A 242 7.34 15.45 -10.38
C THR A 242 6.40 14.34 -9.88
N SER A 243 6.76 13.72 -8.77
CA SER A 243 5.93 12.72 -8.09
C SER A 243 6.37 12.55 -6.63
N TRP A 244 5.54 11.91 -5.81
CA TRP A 244 5.94 11.55 -4.45
C TRP A 244 7.15 10.60 -4.43
N LEU A 245 7.30 9.73 -5.43
CA LEU A 245 8.48 8.87 -5.55
C LEU A 245 9.76 9.68 -5.78
N LEU A 246 9.68 10.77 -6.53
CA LEU A 246 10.80 11.69 -6.71
C LEU A 246 11.11 12.47 -5.42
N ASP A 247 10.10 12.88 -4.65
CA ASP A 247 10.30 13.49 -3.33
C ASP A 247 11.11 12.58 -2.41
N LEU A 248 10.71 11.30 -2.31
CA LEU A 248 11.42 10.29 -1.51
C LEU A 248 12.84 10.02 -2.02
N THR A 249 13.05 10.11 -3.34
CA THR A 249 14.39 9.99 -3.94
C THR A 249 15.26 11.17 -3.54
N ALA A 250 14.73 12.39 -3.61
CA ALA A 250 15.46 13.59 -3.19
C ALA A 250 15.81 13.55 -1.71
N ASP A 251 14.89 13.16 -0.84
CA ASP A 251 15.14 13.00 0.60
C ASP A 251 16.28 12.02 0.88
N ALA A 252 16.28 10.88 0.18
CA ALA A 252 17.34 9.88 0.34
C ALA A 252 18.70 10.38 -0.15
N LEU A 253 18.74 11.07 -1.29
CA LEU A 253 19.98 11.60 -1.89
C LEU A 253 20.58 12.76 -1.10
N VAL A 254 19.76 13.59 -0.46
CA VAL A 254 20.25 14.66 0.45
C VAL A 254 20.84 14.04 1.72
N ALA A 255 20.22 12.99 2.24
CA ALA A 255 20.72 12.30 3.44
C ALA A 255 22.04 11.56 3.18
N ASP A 256 22.17 10.86 2.07
CA ASP A 256 23.38 10.16 1.64
C ASP A 256 23.42 10.01 0.11
N PRO A 257 24.15 10.86 -0.62
CA PRO A 257 24.28 10.77 -2.07
C PRO A 257 24.84 9.45 -2.60
N GLN A 258 25.54 8.68 -1.76
CA GLN A 258 26.12 7.39 -2.12
C GLN A 258 25.19 6.22 -1.82
N LEU A 259 24.11 6.45 -1.06
CA LEU A 259 23.14 5.44 -0.60
C LEU A 259 23.88 4.23 0.02
N SER A 260 24.89 4.53 0.86
CA SER A 260 25.83 3.55 1.40
C SER A 260 25.19 2.52 2.33
N GLN A 261 24.05 2.87 2.92
CA GLN A 261 23.29 1.96 3.78
C GLN A 261 22.56 0.85 2.99
N PHE A 262 22.45 0.95 1.67
CA PHE A 262 21.75 -0.02 0.83
C PHE A 262 22.73 -0.90 0.06
N SER A 263 22.44 -2.20 -0.01
CA SER A 263 23.15 -3.15 -0.85
C SER A 263 22.65 -3.11 -2.30
N GLY A 264 21.42 -2.70 -2.51
CA GLY A 264 20.71 -2.77 -3.78
C GLY A 264 20.01 -4.12 -4.01
N SER A 265 19.83 -4.95 -2.97
CA SER A 265 19.05 -6.20 -3.07
C SER A 265 17.56 -5.88 -2.93
N VAL A 266 16.86 -5.73 -4.04
CA VAL A 266 15.48 -5.24 -4.07
C VAL A 266 14.48 -6.40 -4.07
N SER A 267 13.73 -6.55 -2.97
CA SER A 267 12.63 -7.52 -2.89
C SER A 267 11.40 -7.05 -3.66
N ASP A 268 10.55 -7.97 -4.04
CA ASP A 268 9.18 -7.69 -4.49
C ASP A 268 8.17 -8.21 -3.43
N SER A 269 6.94 -7.72 -3.47
CA SER A 269 5.87 -8.04 -2.51
C SER A 269 4.72 -8.85 -3.13
N GLY A 270 4.92 -9.36 -4.36
CA GLY A 270 3.98 -10.21 -5.07
C GLY A 270 3.16 -9.47 -6.12
N GLU A 271 2.72 -8.25 -5.88
CA GLU A 271 1.79 -7.52 -6.76
C GLU A 271 2.35 -7.29 -8.16
N GLY A 272 3.67 -7.06 -8.29
CA GLY A 272 4.33 -6.96 -9.60
C GLY A 272 4.22 -8.26 -10.41
N ARG A 273 4.32 -9.43 -9.75
CA ARG A 273 4.12 -10.74 -10.38
C ARG A 273 2.68 -10.92 -10.82
N TRP A 274 1.74 -10.69 -9.91
CA TRP A 274 0.30 -10.82 -10.18
C TRP A 274 -0.17 -9.88 -11.29
N THR A 275 0.42 -8.67 -11.39
CA THR A 275 0.13 -7.72 -12.48
C THR A 275 0.55 -8.31 -13.84
N ILE A 276 1.72 -8.95 -13.90
CA ILE A 276 2.21 -9.57 -15.14
C ILE A 276 1.38 -10.82 -15.48
N ASP A 277 1.04 -11.64 -14.48
CA ASP A 277 0.18 -12.81 -14.67
C ASP A 277 -1.20 -12.38 -15.24
N ALA A 278 -1.80 -11.33 -14.68
CA ALA A 278 -3.04 -10.76 -15.16
C ALA A 278 -2.90 -10.20 -16.61
N ALA A 279 -1.77 -9.57 -16.92
CA ALA A 279 -1.50 -9.08 -18.27
C ALA A 279 -1.40 -10.23 -19.29
N VAL A 280 -0.78 -11.36 -18.91
CA VAL A 280 -0.73 -12.57 -19.75
C VAL A 280 -2.13 -13.15 -19.96
N GLU A 281 -2.94 -13.27 -18.88
CA GLU A 281 -4.32 -13.76 -18.95
C GLU A 281 -5.21 -12.91 -19.87
N GLN A 282 -4.98 -11.59 -19.89
CA GLN A 282 -5.76 -10.61 -20.64
C GLN A 282 -5.16 -10.30 -22.02
N ALA A 283 -4.02 -10.92 -22.38
CA ALA A 283 -3.27 -10.63 -23.60
C ALA A 283 -2.88 -9.14 -23.75
N VAL A 284 -2.60 -8.45 -22.63
CA VAL A 284 -2.17 -7.05 -22.61
C VAL A 284 -0.65 -6.98 -22.52
N PRO A 285 0.04 -6.35 -23.48
CA PRO A 285 1.51 -6.21 -23.41
C PRO A 285 1.91 -5.20 -22.34
N VAL A 286 2.81 -5.59 -21.42
CA VAL A 286 3.30 -4.75 -20.31
C VAL A 286 4.85 -4.75 -20.23
N PRO A 287 5.57 -4.37 -21.31
CA PRO A 287 7.02 -4.50 -21.37
C PRO A 287 7.73 -3.70 -20.27
N VAL A 288 7.26 -2.49 -19.95
CA VAL A 288 7.85 -1.65 -18.89
C VAL A 288 7.72 -2.30 -17.51
N LEU A 289 6.53 -2.79 -17.18
CA LEU A 289 6.27 -3.42 -15.87
C LEU A 289 7.02 -4.74 -15.74
N SER A 290 7.10 -5.53 -16.80
CA SER A 290 7.87 -6.78 -16.84
C SER A 290 9.36 -6.52 -16.62
N SER A 291 9.94 -5.54 -17.34
CA SER A 291 11.33 -5.16 -17.17
C SER A 291 11.63 -4.68 -15.74
N ALA A 292 10.75 -3.88 -15.14
CA ALA A 292 10.91 -3.41 -13.78
C ALA A 292 10.90 -4.55 -12.74
N LEU A 293 10.03 -5.56 -12.92
CA LEU A 293 10.04 -6.75 -12.06
C LEU A 293 11.32 -7.56 -12.23
N PHE A 294 11.76 -7.78 -13.47
CA PHE A 294 12.97 -8.56 -13.75
C PHE A 294 14.25 -7.86 -13.28
N ALA A 295 14.30 -6.52 -13.29
CA ALA A 295 15.36 -5.77 -12.65
C ALA A 295 15.49 -6.09 -11.15
N ARG A 296 14.38 -6.21 -10.43
CA ARG A 296 14.41 -6.66 -9.02
C ARG A 296 14.89 -8.11 -8.87
N PHE A 297 14.55 -9.01 -9.80
CA PHE A 297 15.10 -10.37 -9.78
C PHE A 297 16.59 -10.39 -9.97
N ARG A 298 17.11 -9.63 -10.96
CA ARG A 298 18.53 -9.47 -11.22
C ARG A 298 19.25 -8.92 -9.98
N SER A 299 18.73 -7.90 -9.33
CA SER A 299 19.37 -7.24 -8.18
C SER A 299 19.65 -8.20 -7.01
N ARG A 300 18.91 -9.31 -6.91
CA ARG A 300 19.10 -10.35 -5.90
C ARG A 300 20.08 -11.45 -6.30
N GLN A 301 20.44 -11.52 -7.56
CA GLN A 301 21.33 -12.55 -8.11
C GLN A 301 22.73 -12.01 -8.41
N GLN A 302 22.90 -10.70 -8.48
CA GLN A 302 24.13 -10.02 -8.81
C GLN A 302 24.41 -8.91 -7.80
N GLN A 303 25.61 -8.33 -7.86
CA GLN A 303 25.89 -7.12 -7.09
C GLN A 303 24.95 -5.99 -7.52
N GLY A 304 24.27 -5.38 -6.56
CA GLY A 304 23.33 -4.28 -6.82
C GLY A 304 24.04 -3.05 -7.42
N THR A 305 23.39 -2.43 -8.39
CA THR A 305 23.80 -1.16 -8.98
C THR A 305 23.41 0.02 -8.10
N TYR A 306 23.87 1.21 -8.45
CA TYR A 306 23.40 2.44 -7.78
C TYR A 306 21.90 2.65 -8.01
N GLY A 307 21.38 2.35 -9.20
CA GLY A 307 19.95 2.35 -9.48
C GLY A 307 19.17 1.40 -8.56
N ASP A 308 19.70 0.21 -8.29
CA ASP A 308 19.06 -0.73 -7.35
C ASP A 308 19.03 -0.18 -5.91
N LYS A 309 20.03 0.61 -5.49
CA LYS A 309 20.02 1.33 -4.21
C LYS A 309 18.96 2.43 -4.16
N ILE A 310 18.74 3.15 -5.27
CA ILE A 310 17.63 4.12 -5.40
C ILE A 310 16.27 3.41 -5.19
N LEU A 311 16.09 2.23 -5.79
CA LEU A 311 14.87 1.43 -5.57
C LEU A 311 14.67 1.08 -4.09
N SER A 312 15.72 0.63 -3.41
CA SER A 312 15.70 0.30 -1.98
C SER A 312 15.38 1.52 -1.12
N ALA A 313 15.96 2.69 -1.45
CA ALA A 313 15.74 3.94 -0.74
C ALA A 313 14.27 4.40 -0.85
N MET A 314 13.69 4.40 -2.05
CA MET A 314 12.27 4.71 -2.23
C MET A 314 11.36 3.76 -1.44
N ARG A 315 11.63 2.44 -1.49
CA ARG A 315 10.86 1.43 -0.74
C ARG A 315 10.93 1.64 0.77
N LEU A 316 12.07 2.01 1.30
CA LEU A 316 12.22 2.40 2.70
C LEU A 316 11.39 3.65 3.01
N GLY A 317 11.43 4.66 2.16
CA GLY A 317 10.79 5.95 2.35
C GLY A 317 9.26 5.87 2.42
N PHE A 318 8.59 5.18 1.49
CA PHE A 318 7.12 5.10 1.51
C PHE A 318 6.56 3.96 2.36
N GLY A 319 7.26 2.82 2.45
CA GLY A 319 6.74 1.60 3.07
C GLY A 319 7.49 1.15 4.32
N GLY A 320 8.63 1.79 4.63
CA GLY A 320 9.51 1.33 5.71
C GLY A 320 10.10 -0.07 5.45
N HIS A 321 10.21 -0.45 4.17
CA HIS A 321 10.74 -1.75 3.77
C HIS A 321 12.27 -1.76 3.88
N VAL A 322 12.79 -2.40 4.90
CA VAL A 322 14.23 -2.63 5.09
C VAL A 322 14.68 -3.74 4.14
N GLU A 323 15.86 -3.59 3.52
CA GLU A 323 16.48 -4.68 2.76
C GLU A 323 16.68 -5.90 3.67
N LYS A 324 16.31 -7.08 3.17
CA LYS A 324 16.69 -8.33 3.84
C LYS A 324 18.20 -8.45 3.70
N LYS A 325 18.92 -8.52 4.82
CA LYS A 325 20.35 -8.91 4.80
C LYS A 325 20.39 -10.28 4.14
N GLY A 326 21.19 -10.45 3.11
CA GLY A 326 21.26 -11.67 2.30
C GLY A 326 21.37 -12.91 3.19
N GLU A 327 20.53 -13.89 2.88
CA GLU A 327 20.70 -15.28 3.29
C GLU A 327 21.83 -15.90 2.48
#